data_101af095aae2637a62aece557a47d9b7
#
_entry.id   101af095aae2637a62aece557a47d9b7
#
_cell.length_a   1.000
_cell.length_b   1.000
_cell.length_c   1.000
_cell.angle_alpha   90.00
_cell.angle_beta   90.00
_cell.angle_gamma   90.00
#
_symmetry.space_group_name_H-M   'P 1'
#
loop_
_entity.id
_entity.type
_entity.pdbx_description
1 polymer ?
#
loop_
_entity_poly.entity_id
_entity_poly.type
_entity_poly.pdbx_seq_one_letter_code
_entity_poly.pdbx_strand_id
1 'polypeptide(L)'
;MWVEDLPNGKYKYCERYTDTKGKTRKVSVTLDKNSSRAQNEASRLLYYKIDAKLEKEKQKAEDEKNKLASITFWEVQDEYFSIYEETVKAKTASLRDTSKKKIRSLVSEDTLLSDVNSVFILEILEKLYYKENYSYSYIKTLKASFNMVLDYAISKEYLSVNPISNVKIKKKVLTLEQREKKKEKYLERSELKQVIKDMAVIDKSTSLLIEFMSLTGLRFGECVAIQNKNIENNVLHINGTWDSVSNSKTTTKNIYSDRKITLPKRCLQIIDEYPLKYPKDKISKDNYIFIYKNNKPYSISVVNSRLKKINSAKNLSTHIFRHTHIALLTELGIPLKSIMERVGHNNPQTTLSIYSHVTEEMSKNIIEKLNEIDLLN
;
A
#
# COMPACT_ATOMS: atom_id res chain seq x y z
N MET A 1 -59.29 -1.50 -16.20
CA MET A 1 -59.10 -2.33 -17.43
C MET A 1 -59.56 -1.54 -18.66
N TRP A 2 -58.88 -1.68 -19.82
CA TRP A 2 -59.26 -1.14 -21.14
C TRP A 2 -58.96 -2.16 -22.23
N VAL A 3 -59.55 -2.00 -23.40
CA VAL A 3 -59.43 -2.93 -24.54
C VAL A 3 -58.79 -2.22 -25.71
N GLU A 4 -57.91 -2.90 -26.42
CA GLU A 4 -57.25 -2.48 -27.65
C GLU A 4 -57.58 -3.52 -28.74
N ASP A 5 -58.14 -3.07 -29.87
CA ASP A 5 -58.41 -3.94 -31.03
C ASP A 5 -57.11 -4.24 -31.78
N LEU A 6 -56.84 -5.51 -32.06
CA LEU A 6 -55.66 -5.94 -32.79
C LEU A 6 -55.97 -6.16 -34.27
N PRO A 7 -54.99 -5.93 -35.17
CA PRO A 7 -55.16 -6.09 -36.64
C PRO A 7 -55.61 -7.52 -37.05
N ASN A 8 -55.36 -8.51 -36.20
CA ASN A 8 -55.72 -9.91 -36.45
C ASN A 8 -57.14 -10.29 -35.96
N GLY A 9 -57.99 -9.31 -35.65
CA GLY A 9 -59.35 -9.51 -35.21
C GLY A 9 -59.51 -9.95 -33.75
N LYS A 10 -58.44 -9.96 -32.97
CA LYS A 10 -58.45 -10.29 -31.54
C LYS A 10 -58.49 -9.01 -30.69
N TYR A 11 -58.86 -9.18 -29.42
CA TYR A 11 -59.02 -8.09 -28.45
C TYR A 11 -57.99 -8.23 -27.35
N LYS A 12 -57.18 -7.16 -27.15
CA LYS A 12 -56.16 -7.11 -26.10
C LYS A 12 -56.68 -6.31 -24.92
N TYR A 13 -56.96 -7.02 -23.85
CA TYR A 13 -57.39 -6.45 -22.59
C TYR A 13 -56.17 -6.08 -21.75
N CYS A 14 -56.12 -4.84 -21.24
CA CYS A 14 -55.01 -4.27 -20.53
C CYS A 14 -55.45 -3.78 -19.15
N GLU A 15 -54.55 -3.91 -18.17
CA GLU A 15 -54.72 -3.39 -16.82
C GLU A 15 -53.41 -2.77 -16.34
N ARG A 16 -53.54 -1.72 -15.52
CA ARG A 16 -52.39 -1.12 -14.82
C ARG A 16 -52.38 -1.64 -13.40
N TYR A 17 -51.19 -1.92 -12.89
CA TYR A 17 -50.96 -2.23 -11.49
C TYR A 17 -49.73 -1.51 -10.99
N THR A 18 -49.62 -1.37 -9.67
CA THR A 18 -48.41 -0.80 -9.02
C THR A 18 -47.55 -1.97 -8.54
N ASP A 19 -46.28 -2.01 -8.97
CA ASP A 19 -45.33 -3.00 -8.53
C ASP A 19 -44.90 -2.78 -7.08
N THR A 20 -44.14 -3.71 -6.50
CA THR A 20 -43.69 -3.65 -5.11
C THR A 20 -42.75 -2.43 -4.81
N LYS A 21 -42.22 -1.79 -5.87
CA LYS A 21 -41.40 -0.57 -5.77
C LYS A 21 -42.20 0.72 -6.01
N GLY A 22 -43.53 0.66 -6.03
CA GLY A 22 -44.40 1.82 -6.23
C GLY A 22 -44.50 2.29 -7.68
N LYS A 23 -43.97 1.55 -8.66
CA LYS A 23 -43.96 1.93 -10.08
C LYS A 23 -45.17 1.32 -10.80
N THR A 24 -45.87 2.15 -11.59
CA THR A 24 -46.99 1.69 -12.41
C THR A 24 -46.51 0.82 -13.59
N ARG A 25 -47.04 -0.38 -13.70
CA ARG A 25 -46.79 -1.37 -14.76
C ARG A 25 -48.06 -1.69 -15.50
N LYS A 26 -47.94 -2.31 -16.69
CA LYS A 26 -49.03 -2.76 -17.55
C LYS A 26 -48.97 -4.28 -17.70
N VAL A 27 -50.12 -4.92 -17.61
CA VAL A 27 -50.32 -6.32 -18.03
C VAL A 27 -51.40 -6.40 -19.09
N SER A 28 -51.37 -7.45 -19.89
CA SER A 28 -52.39 -7.68 -20.90
C SER A 28 -52.67 -9.16 -21.11
N VAL A 29 -53.90 -9.47 -21.55
CA VAL A 29 -54.33 -10.76 -22.07
C VAL A 29 -55.05 -10.52 -23.39
N THR A 30 -54.97 -11.48 -24.31
CA THR A 30 -55.62 -11.39 -25.64
C THR A 30 -56.67 -12.48 -25.74
N LEU A 31 -57.89 -12.10 -26.12
CA LEU A 31 -59.00 -12.98 -26.32
C LEU A 31 -59.60 -12.78 -27.73
N ASP A 32 -60.33 -13.77 -28.23
CA ASP A 32 -60.89 -13.78 -29.59
C ASP A 32 -62.20 -12.99 -29.72
N LYS A 33 -62.84 -12.66 -28.61
CA LYS A 33 -64.10 -11.92 -28.58
C LYS A 33 -64.11 -10.76 -27.61
N ASN A 34 -64.98 -9.74 -27.89
CA ASN A 34 -65.23 -8.63 -26.99
C ASN A 34 -66.72 -8.67 -26.55
N SER A 35 -67.04 -9.62 -25.70
CA SER A 35 -68.38 -9.77 -25.08
C SER A 35 -68.26 -9.58 -23.57
N SER A 36 -69.39 -9.37 -22.89
CA SER A 36 -69.38 -9.22 -21.40
C SER A 36 -68.80 -10.47 -20.72
N ARG A 37 -68.98 -11.65 -21.27
CA ARG A 37 -68.35 -12.88 -20.77
C ARG A 37 -66.81 -12.86 -20.98
N ALA A 38 -66.31 -12.40 -22.13
CA ALA A 38 -64.90 -12.28 -22.41
C ALA A 38 -64.23 -11.21 -21.54
N GLN A 39 -64.92 -10.11 -21.25
CA GLN A 39 -64.43 -9.05 -20.34
C GLN A 39 -64.29 -9.59 -18.92
N ASN A 40 -65.24 -10.36 -18.41
CA ASN A 40 -65.14 -11.00 -17.10
C ASN A 40 -63.98 -12.00 -17.02
N GLU A 41 -63.79 -12.80 -18.07
CA GLU A 41 -62.70 -13.74 -18.20
C GLU A 41 -61.31 -12.99 -18.26
N ALA A 42 -61.26 -11.94 -19.06
CA ALA A 42 -60.07 -11.09 -19.14
C ALA A 42 -59.70 -10.46 -17.78
N SER A 43 -60.69 -9.92 -17.04
CA SER A 43 -60.51 -9.40 -15.69
C SER A 43 -59.90 -10.44 -14.77
N ARG A 44 -60.45 -11.66 -14.77
CA ARG A 44 -59.93 -12.75 -13.96
C ARG A 44 -58.50 -13.13 -14.33
N LEU A 45 -58.21 -13.26 -15.63
CA LEU A 45 -56.87 -13.58 -16.11
C LEU A 45 -55.83 -12.48 -15.85
N LEU A 46 -56.25 -11.22 -15.96
CA LEU A 46 -55.39 -10.06 -15.63
C LEU A 46 -55.09 -10.02 -14.13
N TYR A 47 -56.13 -10.29 -13.28
CA TYR A 47 -55.91 -10.37 -11.83
C TYR A 47 -54.91 -11.45 -11.47
N TYR A 48 -55.06 -12.70 -11.99
CA TYR A 48 -54.08 -13.76 -11.76
C TYR A 48 -52.67 -13.42 -12.27
N LYS A 49 -52.60 -12.74 -13.43
CA LYS A 49 -51.30 -12.31 -13.97
C LYS A 49 -50.62 -11.22 -13.10
N ILE A 50 -51.39 -10.30 -12.53
CA ILE A 50 -50.89 -9.27 -11.62
C ILE A 50 -50.43 -9.92 -10.34
N ASP A 51 -51.27 -10.77 -9.75
CA ASP A 51 -50.97 -11.46 -8.50
C ASP A 51 -49.69 -12.33 -8.62
N ALA A 52 -49.59 -13.15 -9.66
CA ALA A 52 -48.40 -13.95 -9.92
C ALA A 52 -47.12 -13.13 -10.13
N LYS A 53 -47.24 -11.91 -10.71
CA LYS A 53 -46.10 -11.01 -10.85
C LYS A 53 -45.68 -10.38 -9.52
N LEU A 54 -46.63 -9.93 -8.73
CA LEU A 54 -46.36 -9.35 -7.41
C LEU A 54 -45.77 -10.39 -6.44
N GLU A 55 -46.30 -11.63 -6.46
CA GLU A 55 -45.73 -12.72 -5.67
C GLU A 55 -44.28 -13.06 -6.10
N LYS A 56 -44.02 -13.09 -7.41
CA LYS A 56 -42.68 -13.32 -7.94
C LYS A 56 -41.71 -12.18 -7.57
N GLU A 57 -42.20 -10.94 -7.52
CA GLU A 57 -41.40 -9.79 -7.09
C GLU A 57 -41.10 -9.85 -5.57
N LYS A 58 -42.11 -10.21 -4.76
CA LYS A 58 -41.93 -10.42 -3.31
C LYS A 58 -40.92 -11.54 -3.02
N GLN A 59 -41.05 -12.67 -3.70
CA GLN A 59 -40.16 -13.81 -3.53
C GLN A 59 -38.72 -13.42 -3.88
N LYS A 60 -38.50 -12.69 -4.99
CA LYS A 60 -37.17 -12.19 -5.36
C LYS A 60 -36.59 -11.26 -4.32
N ALA A 61 -37.40 -10.33 -3.77
CA ALA A 61 -36.95 -9.41 -2.73
C ALA A 61 -36.57 -10.16 -1.44
N GLU A 62 -37.32 -11.21 -1.11
CA GLU A 62 -37.03 -12.05 0.05
C GLU A 62 -35.80 -12.93 -0.17
N ASP A 63 -35.61 -13.49 -1.36
CA ASP A 63 -34.41 -14.25 -1.74
C ASP A 63 -33.16 -13.35 -1.72
N GLU A 64 -33.25 -12.11 -2.23
CA GLU A 64 -32.16 -11.12 -2.16
C GLU A 64 -31.84 -10.76 -0.70
N LYS A 65 -32.86 -10.53 0.13
CA LYS A 65 -32.69 -10.24 1.55
C LYS A 65 -32.04 -11.41 2.30
N ASN A 66 -32.46 -12.62 2.03
CA ASN A 66 -31.89 -13.82 2.63
C ASN A 66 -30.43 -14.04 2.18
N LYS A 67 -30.14 -13.80 0.91
CA LYS A 67 -28.77 -13.85 0.38
C LYS A 67 -27.88 -12.81 1.07
N LEU A 68 -28.34 -11.58 1.24
CA LEU A 68 -27.59 -10.53 1.96
C LEU A 68 -27.38 -10.87 3.44
N ALA A 69 -28.37 -11.52 4.07
CA ALA A 69 -28.27 -11.95 5.47
C ALA A 69 -27.29 -13.11 5.68
N SER A 70 -27.03 -13.91 4.65
CA SER A 70 -26.15 -15.09 4.73
C SER A 70 -24.72 -14.87 4.22
N ILE A 71 -24.43 -13.69 3.64
CA ILE A 71 -23.09 -13.40 3.10
C ILE A 71 -22.05 -13.30 4.21
N THR A 72 -20.92 -14.00 4.06
CA THR A 72 -19.83 -13.97 5.03
C THR A 72 -18.83 -12.86 4.71
N PHE A 73 -18.09 -12.44 5.73
CA PHE A 73 -17.00 -11.46 5.55
C PHE A 73 -15.90 -12.00 4.63
N TRP A 74 -15.63 -13.31 4.64
CA TRP A 74 -14.62 -13.92 3.78
C TRP A 74 -15.00 -13.91 2.32
N GLU A 75 -16.26 -14.17 2.00
CA GLU A 75 -16.79 -14.10 0.61
C GLU A 75 -16.60 -12.69 0.04
N VAL A 76 -16.98 -11.67 0.79
CA VAL A 76 -16.79 -10.26 0.38
C VAL A 76 -15.31 -9.90 0.26
N GLN A 77 -14.48 -10.42 1.16
CA GLN A 77 -13.03 -10.21 1.10
C GLN A 77 -12.43 -10.84 -0.15
N ASP A 78 -12.83 -12.05 -0.53
CA ASP A 78 -12.34 -12.72 -1.75
C ASP A 78 -12.79 -11.99 -3.01
N GLU A 79 -14.05 -11.59 -3.07
CA GLU A 79 -14.58 -10.80 -4.19
C GLU A 79 -13.82 -9.49 -4.37
N TYR A 80 -13.56 -8.76 -3.27
CA TYR A 80 -12.77 -7.53 -3.31
C TYR A 80 -11.34 -7.77 -3.79
N PHE A 81 -10.65 -8.76 -3.22
CA PHE A 81 -9.23 -8.98 -3.52
C PHE A 81 -9.01 -9.49 -4.94
N SER A 82 -9.93 -10.25 -5.53
CA SER A 82 -9.84 -10.68 -6.94
C SER A 82 -9.76 -9.49 -7.90
N ILE A 83 -10.51 -8.42 -7.62
CA ILE A 83 -10.50 -7.19 -8.43
C ILE A 83 -9.28 -6.32 -8.08
N TYR A 84 -8.98 -6.21 -6.78
CA TYR A 84 -7.90 -5.34 -6.30
C TYR A 84 -6.53 -5.73 -6.84
N GLU A 85 -6.23 -7.03 -6.95
CA GLU A 85 -4.95 -7.53 -7.45
C GLU A 85 -4.65 -7.08 -8.88
N GLU A 86 -5.67 -6.92 -9.71
CA GLU A 86 -5.54 -6.44 -11.09
C GLU A 86 -5.27 -4.92 -11.16
N THR A 87 -5.62 -4.17 -10.11
CA THR A 87 -5.55 -2.70 -10.11
C THR A 87 -4.25 -2.14 -9.52
N VAL A 88 -3.42 -2.98 -8.91
CA VAL A 88 -2.21 -2.53 -8.18
C VAL A 88 -0.95 -3.27 -8.62
N LYS A 89 0.22 -2.68 -8.32
CA LYS A 89 1.51 -3.35 -8.56
C LYS A 89 1.63 -4.62 -7.70
N ALA A 90 2.24 -5.67 -8.23
CA ALA A 90 2.41 -6.98 -7.59
C ALA A 90 2.92 -6.91 -6.15
N LYS A 91 3.88 -6.02 -5.86
CA LYS A 91 4.39 -5.81 -4.50
C LYS A 91 3.32 -5.25 -3.55
N THR A 92 2.45 -4.38 -4.02
CA THR A 92 1.35 -3.83 -3.21
C THR A 92 0.30 -4.90 -2.94
N ALA A 93 -0.04 -5.71 -3.95
CA ALA A 93 -0.92 -6.88 -3.80
C ALA A 93 -0.38 -7.85 -2.75
N SER A 94 0.90 -8.24 -2.85
CA SER A 94 1.57 -9.15 -1.89
C SER A 94 1.56 -8.63 -0.44
N LEU A 95 1.76 -7.33 -0.23
CA LEU A 95 1.66 -6.71 1.10
C LEU A 95 0.23 -6.75 1.65
N ARG A 96 -0.76 -6.57 0.79
CA ARG A 96 -2.18 -6.64 1.19
C ARG A 96 -2.62 -8.08 1.44
N ASP A 97 -2.12 -9.04 0.66
CA ASP A 97 -2.34 -10.47 0.91
C ASP A 97 -1.86 -10.90 2.31
N THR A 98 -0.73 -10.38 2.77
CA THR A 98 -0.26 -10.59 4.15
C THR A 98 -1.28 -10.08 5.19
N SER A 99 -1.89 -8.91 4.96
CA SER A 99 -2.94 -8.38 5.83
C SER A 99 -4.22 -9.19 5.73
N LYS A 100 -4.61 -9.63 4.52
CA LYS A 100 -5.73 -10.54 4.27
C LYS A 100 -5.59 -11.82 5.08
N LYS A 101 -4.43 -12.49 4.99
CA LYS A 101 -4.13 -13.72 5.75
C LYS A 101 -4.19 -13.51 7.26
N LYS A 102 -3.65 -12.37 7.75
CA LYS A 102 -3.73 -12.05 9.18
C LYS A 102 -5.17 -11.83 9.63
N ILE A 103 -5.99 -11.11 8.88
CA ILE A 103 -7.41 -10.90 9.20
C ILE A 103 -8.13 -12.25 9.24
N ARG A 104 -7.91 -13.15 8.27
CA ARG A 104 -8.48 -14.49 8.24
C ARG A 104 -8.08 -15.37 9.42
N SER A 105 -6.90 -15.16 10.00
CA SER A 105 -6.53 -15.85 11.22
C SER A 105 -7.24 -15.35 12.49
N LEU A 106 -8.02 -14.26 12.38
CA LEU A 106 -8.69 -13.60 13.50
C LEU A 106 -10.21 -13.58 13.36
N VAL A 107 -10.72 -13.75 12.14
CA VAL A 107 -12.15 -13.76 11.80
C VAL A 107 -12.49 -15.16 11.30
N SER A 108 -13.49 -15.81 11.87
CA SER A 108 -13.95 -17.13 11.42
C SER A 108 -14.51 -17.07 10.00
N GLU A 109 -14.37 -18.15 9.26
CA GLU A 109 -14.92 -18.32 7.90
C GLU A 109 -16.44 -18.09 7.85
N ASP A 110 -17.13 -18.58 8.89
CA ASP A 110 -18.59 -18.49 9.02
C ASP A 110 -19.08 -17.12 9.55
N THR A 111 -18.16 -16.17 9.82
CA THR A 111 -18.56 -14.86 10.35
C THR A 111 -19.37 -14.11 9.31
N LEU A 112 -20.63 -13.85 9.62
CA LEU A 112 -21.50 -13.07 8.75
C LEU A 112 -20.98 -11.63 8.61
N LEU A 113 -21.17 -11.04 7.45
CA LEU A 113 -20.78 -9.65 7.22
C LEU A 113 -21.50 -8.69 8.17
N SER A 114 -22.77 -8.98 8.52
CA SER A 114 -23.58 -8.22 9.49
C SER A 114 -22.97 -8.20 10.90
N ASP A 115 -22.23 -9.24 11.27
CA ASP A 115 -21.64 -9.37 12.61
C ASP A 115 -20.32 -8.61 12.72
N VAL A 116 -19.70 -8.24 11.59
CA VAL A 116 -18.46 -7.46 11.54
C VAL A 116 -18.79 -5.98 11.82
N ASN A 117 -19.23 -5.71 13.03
CA ASN A 117 -19.57 -4.36 13.51
C ASN A 117 -18.36 -3.64 14.12
N SER A 118 -18.55 -2.39 14.56
CA SER A 118 -17.49 -1.55 15.15
C SER A 118 -16.85 -2.18 16.39
N VAL A 119 -17.64 -2.85 17.23
CA VAL A 119 -17.18 -3.48 18.47
C VAL A 119 -16.30 -4.68 18.13
N PHE A 120 -16.76 -5.54 17.25
CA PHE A 120 -16.02 -6.71 16.78
C PHE A 120 -14.62 -6.32 16.23
N ILE A 121 -14.57 -5.31 15.36
CA ILE A 121 -13.30 -4.84 14.79
C ILE A 121 -12.41 -4.23 15.88
N LEU A 122 -13.00 -3.43 16.78
CA LEU A 122 -12.27 -2.78 17.86
C LEU A 122 -11.60 -3.80 18.77
N GLU A 123 -12.33 -4.83 19.21
CA GLU A 123 -11.82 -5.89 20.09
C GLU A 123 -10.62 -6.62 19.47
N ILE A 124 -10.71 -6.97 18.17
CA ILE A 124 -9.61 -7.59 17.44
C ILE A 124 -8.37 -6.69 17.44
N LEU A 125 -8.54 -5.42 17.07
CA LEU A 125 -7.42 -4.49 16.94
C LEU A 125 -6.82 -4.11 18.29
N GLU A 126 -7.65 -3.99 19.35
CA GLU A 126 -7.18 -3.74 20.72
C GLU A 126 -6.43 -4.93 21.30
N LYS A 127 -6.94 -6.15 21.09
CA LYS A 127 -6.23 -7.38 21.48
C LYS A 127 -4.83 -7.42 20.87
N LEU A 128 -4.73 -7.19 19.56
CA LEU A 128 -3.44 -7.16 18.86
C LEU A 128 -2.52 -6.06 19.39
N TYR A 129 -3.06 -4.86 19.61
CA TYR A 129 -2.25 -3.72 20.00
C TYR A 129 -1.84 -3.77 21.48
N TYR A 130 -2.80 -3.96 22.39
CA TYR A 130 -2.55 -3.83 23.83
C TYR A 130 -2.05 -5.13 24.47
N LYS A 131 -2.55 -6.29 24.01
CA LYS A 131 -2.19 -7.60 24.61
C LYS A 131 -1.03 -8.28 23.86
N GLU A 132 -1.07 -8.30 22.52
CA GLU A 132 -0.06 -8.98 21.71
C GLU A 132 1.10 -8.05 21.29
N ASN A 133 1.07 -6.76 21.69
CA ASN A 133 2.15 -5.79 21.49
C ASN A 133 2.54 -5.53 20.00
N TYR A 134 1.60 -5.70 19.06
CA TYR A 134 1.85 -5.27 17.67
C TYR A 134 2.06 -3.75 17.59
N SER A 135 2.85 -3.31 16.63
CA SER A 135 3.10 -1.88 16.44
C SER A 135 1.82 -1.12 16.04
N TYR A 136 1.67 0.12 16.49
CA TYR A 136 0.54 0.97 16.12
C TYR A 136 0.42 1.16 14.58
N SER A 137 1.56 1.19 13.86
CA SER A 137 1.57 1.27 12.40
C SER A 137 0.96 0.04 11.76
N TYR A 138 1.26 -1.15 12.30
CA TYR A 138 0.67 -2.41 11.83
C TYR A 138 -0.84 -2.46 12.06
N ILE A 139 -1.29 -2.03 13.25
CA ILE A 139 -2.73 -1.92 13.56
C ILE A 139 -3.45 -0.97 12.59
N LYS A 140 -2.84 0.18 12.25
CA LYS A 140 -3.38 1.07 11.21
C LYS A 140 -3.47 0.39 9.83
N THR A 141 -2.51 -0.46 9.49
CA THR A 141 -2.52 -1.21 8.23
C THR A 141 -3.65 -2.24 8.22
N LEU A 142 -3.87 -2.97 9.31
CA LEU A 142 -4.98 -3.92 9.44
C LEU A 142 -6.33 -3.19 9.41
N LYS A 143 -6.47 -2.08 10.16
CA LYS A 143 -7.67 -1.24 10.11
C LYS A 143 -7.98 -0.78 8.68
N ALA A 144 -6.96 -0.31 7.94
CA ALA A 144 -7.12 0.08 6.55
C ALA A 144 -7.55 -1.09 5.66
N SER A 145 -7.07 -2.30 5.93
CA SER A 145 -7.46 -3.50 5.19
C SER A 145 -8.92 -3.91 5.46
N PHE A 146 -9.39 -3.81 6.70
CA PHE A 146 -10.83 -3.94 7.00
C PHE A 146 -11.64 -2.88 6.26
N ASN A 147 -11.20 -1.61 6.32
CA ASN A 147 -11.91 -0.51 5.67
C ASN A 147 -12.09 -0.74 4.17
N MET A 148 -11.06 -1.24 3.47
CA MET A 148 -11.13 -1.49 2.03
C MET A 148 -12.22 -2.53 1.68
N VAL A 149 -12.33 -3.60 2.44
CA VAL A 149 -13.35 -4.65 2.25
C VAL A 149 -14.75 -4.12 2.58
N LEU A 150 -14.88 -3.37 3.66
CA LEU A 150 -16.16 -2.79 4.09
C LEU A 150 -16.65 -1.68 3.15
N ASP A 151 -15.75 -0.84 2.62
CA ASP A 151 -16.09 0.16 1.60
C ASP A 151 -16.57 -0.52 0.30
N TYR A 152 -15.93 -1.65 -0.06
CA TYR A 152 -16.39 -2.47 -1.17
C TYR A 152 -17.79 -3.05 -0.89
N ALA A 153 -18.04 -3.58 0.31
CA ALA A 153 -19.36 -4.07 0.71
C ALA A 153 -20.44 -2.98 0.62
N ILE A 154 -20.12 -1.72 0.96
CA ILE A 154 -21.01 -0.57 0.75
C ILE A 154 -21.28 -0.37 -0.76
N SER A 155 -20.23 -0.39 -1.58
CA SER A 155 -20.37 -0.18 -3.04
C SER A 155 -21.21 -1.25 -3.74
N LYS A 156 -21.30 -2.44 -3.12
CA LYS A 156 -22.15 -3.57 -3.57
C LYS A 156 -23.52 -3.60 -2.89
N GLU A 157 -23.84 -2.62 -2.08
CA GLU A 157 -25.10 -2.56 -1.31
C GLU A 157 -25.26 -3.72 -0.32
N TYR A 158 -24.17 -4.43 0.04
CA TYR A 158 -24.17 -5.47 1.07
C TYR A 158 -24.28 -4.90 2.48
N LEU A 159 -23.80 -3.67 2.68
CA LEU A 159 -23.93 -2.88 3.91
C LEU A 159 -24.42 -1.48 3.59
N SER A 160 -25.21 -0.90 4.50
CA SER A 160 -25.68 0.49 4.39
C SER A 160 -24.70 1.51 4.97
N VAL A 161 -23.90 1.11 5.97
CA VAL A 161 -22.95 1.99 6.69
C VAL A 161 -21.66 1.22 6.96
N ASN A 162 -20.51 1.88 6.76
CA ASN A 162 -19.22 1.30 7.10
C ASN A 162 -18.95 1.40 8.60
N PRO A 163 -18.91 0.28 9.36
CA PRO A 163 -18.73 0.29 10.81
C PRO A 163 -17.37 0.79 11.26
N ILE A 164 -16.35 0.77 10.40
CA ILE A 164 -14.97 1.10 10.77
C ILE A 164 -14.76 2.59 11.09
N SER A 165 -15.65 3.48 10.64
CA SER A 165 -15.58 4.92 10.90
C SER A 165 -15.58 5.23 12.39
N ASN A 166 -16.27 4.43 13.20
CA ASN A 166 -16.37 4.58 14.66
C ASN A 166 -15.22 3.89 15.42
N VAL A 167 -14.39 3.10 14.77
CA VAL A 167 -13.28 2.39 15.41
C VAL A 167 -12.10 3.35 15.62
N LYS A 168 -11.83 3.69 16.88
CA LYS A 168 -10.71 4.59 17.28
C LYS A 168 -9.82 3.89 18.29
N ILE A 169 -8.56 3.66 17.97
CA ILE A 169 -7.58 3.06 18.86
C ILE A 169 -6.66 4.14 19.38
N LYS A 170 -6.63 4.29 20.70
CA LYS A 170 -5.74 5.24 21.38
C LYS A 170 -4.31 4.72 21.34
N LYS A 171 -3.36 5.59 21.02
CA LYS A 171 -1.95 5.24 20.98
C LYS A 171 -1.39 5.11 22.41
N LYS A 172 -0.59 4.06 22.67
CA LYS A 172 0.13 3.92 23.92
C LYS A 172 1.07 5.11 24.15
N VAL A 173 1.18 5.56 25.37
CA VAL A 173 2.19 6.56 25.76
C VAL A 173 3.56 5.88 25.64
N LEU A 174 4.48 6.56 24.97
CA LEU A 174 5.86 6.04 24.81
C LEU A 174 6.65 6.29 26.09
N THR A 175 7.41 5.29 26.52
CA THR A 175 8.41 5.45 27.58
C THR A 175 9.55 6.41 27.10
N LEU A 176 10.33 6.95 28.04
CA LEU A 176 11.49 7.79 27.70
C LEU A 176 12.46 7.05 26.78
N GLU A 177 12.84 5.80 27.09
CA GLU A 177 13.68 4.97 26.24
C GLU A 177 13.14 4.79 24.82
N GLN A 178 11.81 4.56 24.69
CA GLN A 178 11.18 4.43 23.38
C GLN A 178 11.18 5.75 22.59
N ARG A 179 11.16 6.89 23.28
CA ARG A 179 11.29 8.21 22.64
C ARG A 179 12.73 8.44 22.16
N GLU A 180 13.71 8.07 22.94
CA GLU A 180 15.13 8.18 22.60
C GLU A 180 15.49 7.27 21.41
N LYS A 181 15.14 5.99 21.46
CA LYS A 181 15.32 5.05 20.33
C LYS A 181 14.66 5.52 19.03
N LYS A 182 13.61 6.36 19.10
CA LYS A 182 13.01 6.97 17.90
C LYS A 182 13.78 8.16 17.34
N LYS A 183 14.66 8.79 18.13
CA LYS A 183 15.56 9.86 17.67
C LYS A 183 16.75 9.31 16.92
N GLU A 184 17.23 8.10 17.25
CA GLU A 184 18.37 7.42 16.65
C GLU A 184 18.06 6.89 15.23
N LYS A 185 17.80 7.80 14.30
CA LYS A 185 17.39 7.41 12.94
C LYS A 185 18.55 7.33 11.95
N TYR A 186 19.73 7.82 12.28
CA TYR A 186 20.91 7.86 11.43
C TYR A 186 22.16 7.45 12.20
N LEU A 187 23.24 7.19 11.49
CA LEU A 187 24.55 6.89 12.04
C LEU A 187 25.42 8.13 12.04
N GLU A 188 26.12 8.36 13.14
CA GLU A 188 27.20 9.32 13.18
C GLU A 188 28.35 8.88 12.25
N ARG A 189 29.24 9.79 11.86
CA ARG A 189 30.35 9.49 10.94
C ARG A 189 31.24 8.35 11.43
N SER A 190 31.54 8.32 12.74
CA SER A 190 32.32 7.27 13.39
C SER A 190 31.60 5.91 13.35
N GLU A 191 30.30 5.89 13.68
CA GLU A 191 29.47 4.71 13.63
C GLU A 191 29.36 4.17 12.20
N LEU A 192 29.12 5.05 11.20
CA LEU A 192 29.08 4.65 9.79
C LEU A 192 30.37 4.00 9.34
N LYS A 193 31.54 4.60 9.69
CA LYS A 193 32.85 4.02 9.37
C LYS A 193 33.03 2.64 10.00
N GLN A 194 32.60 2.45 11.25
CA GLN A 194 32.70 1.17 11.94
C GLN A 194 31.78 0.13 11.28
N VAL A 195 30.53 0.47 11.00
CA VAL A 195 29.57 -0.43 10.33
C VAL A 195 30.08 -0.87 8.95
N ILE A 196 30.70 0.03 8.17
CA ILE A 196 31.30 -0.31 6.86
C ILE A 196 32.45 -1.29 7.04
N LYS A 197 33.35 -1.07 8.04
CA LYS A 197 34.46 -1.96 8.34
C LYS A 197 33.99 -3.35 8.81
N ASP A 198 33.06 -3.40 9.74
CA ASP A 198 32.51 -4.65 10.26
C ASP A 198 31.79 -5.44 9.16
N MET A 199 31.07 -4.73 8.27
CA MET A 199 30.43 -5.37 7.13
C MET A 199 31.46 -5.88 6.14
N ALA A 200 32.61 -5.24 5.95
CA ALA A 200 33.66 -5.72 5.04
C ALA A 200 34.25 -7.04 5.50
N VAL A 201 34.31 -7.30 6.81
CA VAL A 201 34.70 -8.60 7.37
C VAL A 201 33.64 -9.70 7.08
N ILE A 202 32.35 -9.32 7.12
CA ILE A 202 31.24 -10.26 6.84
C ILE A 202 31.11 -10.53 5.34
N ASP A 203 31.07 -9.46 4.53
CA ASP A 203 30.94 -9.52 3.07
C ASP A 203 31.34 -8.19 2.42
N LYS A 204 32.46 -8.18 1.74
CA LYS A 204 33.01 -6.99 1.07
C LYS A 204 32.03 -6.37 0.07
N SER A 205 31.29 -7.16 -0.70
CA SER A 205 30.32 -6.65 -1.68
C SER A 205 29.17 -5.88 -0.99
N THR A 206 28.67 -6.37 0.14
CA THR A 206 27.64 -5.69 0.91
C THR A 206 28.20 -4.43 1.57
N SER A 207 29.45 -4.45 2.02
CA SER A 207 30.12 -3.25 2.56
C SER A 207 30.17 -2.13 1.51
N LEU A 208 30.62 -2.44 0.29
CA LEU A 208 30.65 -1.47 -0.82
C LEU A 208 29.24 -0.96 -1.17
N LEU A 209 28.22 -1.83 -1.14
CA LEU A 209 26.84 -1.45 -1.41
C LEU A 209 26.31 -0.46 -0.35
N ILE A 210 26.51 -0.72 0.94
CA ILE A 210 26.04 0.18 2.00
C ILE A 210 26.83 1.50 2.04
N GLU A 211 28.12 1.47 1.71
CA GLU A 211 28.93 2.68 1.54
C GLU A 211 28.37 3.53 0.39
N PHE A 212 28.10 2.92 -0.77
CA PHE A 212 27.49 3.61 -1.91
C PHE A 212 26.12 4.21 -1.56
N MET A 213 25.28 3.47 -0.83
CA MET A 213 23.98 3.98 -0.35
C MET A 213 24.15 5.19 0.58
N SER A 214 25.16 5.18 1.45
CA SER A 214 25.46 6.29 2.37
C SER A 214 25.92 7.55 1.63
N LEU A 215 26.64 7.39 0.53
CA LEU A 215 27.17 8.51 -0.27
C LEU A 215 26.15 9.08 -1.28
N THR A 216 25.14 8.30 -1.66
CA THR A 216 24.15 8.68 -2.68
C THR A 216 22.77 8.99 -2.11
N GLY A 217 22.44 8.45 -0.94
CA GLY A 217 21.11 8.57 -0.33
C GLY A 217 20.00 7.82 -1.07
N LEU A 218 20.33 6.88 -1.95
CA LEU A 218 19.36 6.08 -2.69
C LEU A 218 18.54 5.17 -1.78
N ARG A 219 17.27 4.91 -2.18
CA ARG A 219 16.53 3.79 -1.60
C ARG A 219 17.18 2.47 -2.03
N PHE A 220 17.11 1.45 -1.18
CA PHE A 220 17.69 0.16 -1.51
C PHE A 220 17.28 -0.36 -2.90
N GLY A 221 15.99 -0.34 -3.20
CA GLY A 221 15.49 -0.81 -4.50
C GLY A 221 15.95 0.04 -5.69
N GLU A 222 16.16 1.35 -5.51
CA GLU A 222 16.76 2.25 -6.51
C GLU A 222 18.23 1.87 -6.73
N CYS A 223 18.98 1.68 -5.64
CA CYS A 223 20.40 1.37 -5.66
C CYS A 223 20.69 0.04 -6.41
N VAL A 224 20.00 -1.03 -6.07
CA VAL A 224 20.24 -2.34 -6.70
C VAL A 224 19.67 -2.45 -8.12
N ALA A 225 18.82 -1.49 -8.54
CA ALA A 225 18.30 -1.39 -9.90
C ALA A 225 19.21 -0.62 -10.87
N ILE A 226 20.38 -0.14 -10.40
CA ILE A 226 21.32 0.61 -11.22
C ILE A 226 21.96 -0.35 -12.25
N GLN A 227 21.88 0.07 -13.51
CA GLN A 227 22.55 -0.58 -14.64
C GLN A 227 23.69 0.29 -15.16
N ASN A 228 24.67 -0.28 -15.84
CA ASN A 228 25.80 0.47 -16.40
C ASN A 228 25.35 1.67 -17.26
N LYS A 229 24.29 1.52 -18.05
CA LYS A 229 23.71 2.59 -18.88
C LYS A 229 23.13 3.77 -18.08
N ASN A 230 22.92 3.59 -16.78
CA ASN A 230 22.37 4.67 -15.95
C ASN A 230 23.45 5.68 -15.50
N ILE A 231 24.73 5.42 -15.79
CA ILE A 231 25.82 6.29 -15.38
C ILE A 231 26.52 6.81 -16.64
N GLU A 232 26.54 8.13 -16.78
CA GLU A 232 27.21 8.83 -17.86
C GLU A 232 27.85 10.11 -17.31
N ASN A 233 29.12 10.36 -17.63
CA ASN A 233 29.87 11.54 -17.22
C ASN A 233 29.77 11.85 -15.70
N ASN A 234 29.88 10.82 -14.87
CA ASN A 234 29.75 10.89 -13.40
C ASN A 234 28.34 11.30 -12.91
N VAL A 235 27.33 11.28 -13.79
CA VAL A 235 25.94 11.53 -13.45
C VAL A 235 25.18 10.21 -13.47
N LEU A 236 24.51 9.92 -12.37
CA LEU A 236 23.62 8.74 -12.23
C LEU A 236 22.18 9.17 -12.48
N HIS A 237 21.53 8.53 -13.44
CA HIS A 237 20.09 8.66 -13.69
C HIS A 237 19.32 7.55 -12.96
N ILE A 238 18.55 7.92 -11.94
CA ILE A 238 17.68 7.05 -11.15
C ILE A 238 16.31 7.02 -11.81
N ASN A 239 16.02 6.01 -12.62
CA ASN A 239 14.80 5.90 -13.44
C ASN A 239 13.97 4.64 -13.13
N GLY A 240 14.29 3.92 -12.04
CA GLY A 240 13.57 2.71 -11.67
C GLY A 240 13.94 2.19 -10.30
N THR A 241 13.23 1.15 -9.91
CA THR A 241 13.45 0.41 -8.67
C THR A 241 13.33 -1.09 -8.93
N TRP A 242 14.12 -1.89 -8.23
CA TRP A 242 14.01 -3.34 -8.29
C TRP A 242 12.80 -3.82 -7.50
N ASP A 243 11.94 -4.58 -8.14
CA ASP A 243 10.84 -5.29 -7.51
C ASP A 243 11.22 -6.77 -7.32
N SER A 244 11.31 -7.18 -6.05
CA SER A 244 11.66 -8.56 -5.67
C SER A 244 10.53 -9.56 -5.90
N VAL A 245 9.30 -9.13 -6.11
CA VAL A 245 8.14 -10.00 -6.37
C VAL A 245 8.12 -10.37 -7.85
N SER A 246 8.19 -9.37 -8.73
CA SER A 246 8.25 -9.60 -10.18
C SER A 246 9.65 -9.95 -10.69
N ASN A 247 10.69 -9.90 -9.83
CA ASN A 247 12.11 -10.06 -10.20
C ASN A 247 12.52 -9.20 -11.42
N SER A 248 12.06 -7.97 -11.45
CA SER A 248 12.29 -7.04 -12.56
C SER A 248 12.49 -5.60 -12.09
N LYS A 249 13.13 -4.79 -12.93
CA LYS A 249 13.19 -3.34 -12.74
C LYS A 249 11.84 -2.75 -13.14
N THR A 250 11.21 -2.04 -12.23
CA THR A 250 9.94 -1.35 -12.44
C THR A 250 10.15 0.16 -12.43
N THR A 251 9.19 0.90 -12.97
CA THR A 251 9.19 2.37 -12.90
C THR A 251 9.21 2.86 -11.45
N THR A 252 9.77 4.04 -11.24
CA THR A 252 9.76 4.71 -9.93
C THR A 252 8.33 4.90 -9.42
N LYS A 253 8.17 5.09 -8.11
CA LYS A 253 6.86 5.18 -7.46
C LYS A 253 6.11 6.47 -7.80
N ASN A 254 6.84 7.54 -8.09
CA ASN A 254 6.35 8.89 -8.41
C ASN A 254 7.36 9.65 -9.29
N ILE A 255 6.91 10.69 -9.95
CA ILE A 255 7.69 11.54 -10.87
C ILE A 255 8.95 12.10 -10.18
N TYR A 256 8.87 12.48 -8.90
CA TYR A 256 10.02 12.99 -8.12
C TYR A 256 11.11 11.95 -7.84
N SER A 257 10.82 10.68 -8.04
CA SER A 257 11.81 9.61 -7.87
C SER A 257 12.65 9.40 -9.13
N ASP A 258 12.20 9.90 -10.29
CA ASP A 258 13.02 9.99 -11.51
C ASP A 258 13.88 11.26 -11.40
N ARG A 259 15.19 11.07 -11.28
CA ARG A 259 16.12 12.16 -11.03
C ARG A 259 17.54 11.82 -11.42
N LYS A 260 18.35 12.87 -11.65
CA LYS A 260 19.78 12.73 -11.90
C LYS A 260 20.57 13.28 -10.71
N ILE A 261 21.61 12.57 -10.31
CA ILE A 261 22.53 13.01 -9.26
C ILE A 261 23.97 12.85 -9.73
N THR A 262 24.83 13.83 -9.41
CA THR A 262 26.26 13.71 -9.60
C THR A 262 26.86 12.80 -8.53
N LEU A 263 27.67 11.83 -8.96
CA LEU A 263 28.35 10.89 -8.08
C LEU A 263 29.66 11.45 -7.54
N PRO A 264 29.92 11.34 -6.23
CA PRO A 264 31.25 11.59 -5.66
C PRO A 264 32.30 10.64 -6.24
N LYS A 265 33.57 11.04 -6.28
CA LYS A 265 34.71 10.21 -6.75
C LYS A 265 34.71 8.81 -6.11
N ARG A 266 34.42 8.75 -4.79
CA ARG A 266 34.39 7.46 -4.07
C ARG A 266 33.30 6.51 -4.60
N CYS A 267 32.16 7.01 -5.06
CA CYS A 267 31.14 6.18 -5.66
C CYS A 267 31.62 5.52 -6.97
N LEU A 268 32.39 6.22 -7.78
CA LEU A 268 33.00 5.68 -9.01
C LEU A 268 34.02 4.58 -8.68
N GLN A 269 34.88 4.82 -7.69
CA GLN A 269 35.81 3.82 -7.17
C GLN A 269 35.08 2.56 -6.66
N ILE A 270 33.98 2.74 -5.94
CA ILE A 270 33.16 1.61 -5.47
C ILE A 270 32.64 0.78 -6.64
N ILE A 271 32.20 1.42 -7.71
CA ILE A 271 31.73 0.71 -8.91
C ILE A 271 32.86 -0.09 -9.54
N ASP A 272 34.07 0.48 -9.63
CA ASP A 272 35.24 -0.20 -10.18
C ASP A 272 35.75 -1.33 -9.26
N GLU A 273 35.71 -1.12 -7.95
CA GLU A 273 36.06 -2.11 -6.93
C GLU A 273 35.05 -3.24 -6.79
N TYR A 274 33.81 -3.01 -7.26
CA TYR A 274 32.74 -3.99 -7.07
C TYR A 274 33.03 -5.27 -7.86
N PRO A 275 33.01 -6.46 -7.24
CA PRO A 275 33.40 -7.68 -7.91
C PRO A 275 32.58 -7.93 -9.16
N LEU A 276 33.23 -7.92 -10.31
CA LEU A 276 32.60 -8.26 -11.59
C LEU A 276 32.13 -9.71 -11.54
N LYS A 277 30.83 -9.91 -11.60
CA LYS A 277 30.21 -11.25 -11.67
C LYS A 277 29.83 -11.65 -13.10
N TYR A 278 30.09 -10.77 -14.06
CA TYR A 278 29.97 -11.05 -15.48
C TYR A 278 31.36 -11.28 -16.06
N PRO A 279 31.52 -12.26 -16.98
CA PRO A 279 32.72 -12.35 -17.79
C PRO A 279 32.99 -11.03 -18.50
N LYS A 280 34.26 -10.62 -18.61
CA LYS A 280 34.63 -9.30 -19.17
C LYS A 280 34.08 -9.07 -20.59
N ASP A 281 34.01 -10.13 -21.39
CA ASP A 281 33.46 -10.17 -22.75
C ASP A 281 31.92 -10.08 -22.81
N LYS A 282 31.24 -10.26 -21.66
CA LYS A 282 29.77 -10.22 -21.54
C LYS A 282 29.25 -9.01 -20.75
N ILE A 283 30.12 -8.02 -20.49
CA ILE A 283 29.67 -6.79 -19.83
C ILE A 283 28.86 -5.96 -20.82
N SER A 284 27.59 -5.75 -20.50
CA SER A 284 26.63 -4.97 -21.28
C SER A 284 26.22 -3.70 -20.53
N LYS A 285 25.74 -2.71 -21.28
CA LYS A 285 25.11 -1.51 -20.72
C LYS A 285 23.89 -1.83 -19.87
N ASP A 286 23.23 -2.96 -20.10
CA ASP A 286 22.03 -3.40 -19.38
C ASP A 286 22.34 -4.20 -18.11
N ASN A 287 23.59 -4.54 -17.84
CA ASN A 287 23.97 -5.28 -16.65
C ASN A 287 23.78 -4.44 -15.40
N TYR A 288 23.22 -5.04 -14.35
CA TYR A 288 23.13 -4.43 -13.03
C TYR A 288 24.49 -4.38 -12.35
N ILE A 289 24.79 -3.31 -11.63
CA ILE A 289 26.07 -3.13 -10.94
C ILE A 289 26.08 -3.95 -9.65
N PHE A 290 25.05 -3.83 -8.83
CA PHE A 290 24.99 -4.46 -7.51
C PHE A 290 24.26 -5.81 -7.57
N ILE A 291 24.96 -6.85 -8.00
CA ILE A 291 24.43 -8.20 -8.14
C ILE A 291 24.91 -9.14 -7.02
N TYR A 292 24.08 -10.09 -6.65
CA TYR A 292 24.35 -11.06 -5.59
C TYR A 292 24.68 -12.46 -6.18
N LYS A 293 23.64 -13.27 -6.41
CA LYS A 293 23.75 -14.62 -6.98
C LYS A 293 22.96 -14.70 -8.27
N ASN A 294 23.38 -15.58 -9.18
CA ASN A 294 22.70 -15.84 -10.46
C ASN A 294 22.42 -14.56 -11.27
N ASN A 295 23.36 -13.61 -11.23
CA ASN A 295 23.27 -12.31 -11.91
C ASN A 295 22.03 -11.48 -11.55
N LYS A 296 21.42 -11.76 -10.40
CA LYS A 296 20.28 -10.98 -9.88
C LYS A 296 20.73 -9.94 -8.86
N PRO A 297 20.07 -8.79 -8.80
CA PRO A 297 20.29 -7.79 -7.74
C PRO A 297 20.12 -8.35 -6.34
N TYR A 298 20.73 -7.70 -5.36
CA TYR A 298 20.56 -8.07 -3.96
C TYR A 298 19.10 -8.04 -3.52
N SER A 299 18.71 -9.02 -2.71
CA SER A 299 17.48 -8.96 -1.94
C SER A 299 17.70 -8.15 -0.66
N ILE A 300 16.73 -7.34 -0.27
CA ILE A 300 16.76 -6.53 0.95
C ILE A 300 16.89 -7.41 2.22
N SER A 301 16.31 -8.61 2.20
CA SER A 301 16.39 -9.56 3.30
C SER A 301 17.82 -10.06 3.54
N VAL A 302 18.58 -10.29 2.47
CA VAL A 302 19.99 -10.71 2.55
C VAL A 302 20.82 -9.60 3.20
N VAL A 303 20.69 -8.36 2.75
CA VAL A 303 21.45 -7.25 3.32
C VAL A 303 21.06 -7.00 4.78
N ASN A 304 19.76 -6.97 5.08
CA ASN A 304 19.30 -6.76 6.45
C ASN A 304 19.71 -7.92 7.40
N SER A 305 19.74 -9.17 6.92
CA SER A 305 20.23 -10.29 7.75
C SER A 305 21.73 -10.21 8.05
N ARG A 306 22.53 -9.65 7.13
CA ARG A 306 23.96 -9.38 7.35
C ARG A 306 24.15 -8.22 8.34
N LEU A 307 23.36 -7.14 8.18
CA LEU A 307 23.39 -6.01 9.10
C LEU A 307 23.09 -6.38 10.54
N LYS A 308 22.18 -7.34 10.77
CA LYS A 308 21.87 -7.87 12.10
C LYS A 308 23.01 -8.62 12.77
N LYS A 309 24.06 -9.01 12.02
CA LYS A 309 25.25 -9.66 12.58
C LYS A 309 26.27 -8.65 13.14
N ILE A 310 26.12 -7.37 12.81
CA ILE A 310 26.98 -6.31 13.32
C ILE A 310 26.48 -5.93 14.71
N ASN A 311 27.42 -5.88 15.66
CA ASN A 311 27.13 -5.36 17.01
C ASN A 311 27.00 -3.84 16.95
N SER A 312 25.80 -3.32 17.08
CA SER A 312 25.50 -1.89 17.04
C SER A 312 24.42 -1.53 18.04
N ALA A 313 24.57 -0.41 18.72
CA ALA A 313 23.53 0.13 19.61
C ALA A 313 22.27 0.52 18.83
N LYS A 314 22.43 0.92 17.58
CA LYS A 314 21.32 1.33 16.71
C LYS A 314 20.78 0.15 15.88
N ASN A 315 19.48 0.16 15.60
CA ASN A 315 18.86 -0.85 14.76
C ASN A 315 19.23 -0.65 13.29
N LEU A 316 20.18 -1.44 12.79
CA LEU A 316 20.68 -1.35 11.44
C LEU A 316 19.70 -1.93 10.43
N SER A 317 19.35 -1.15 9.43
CA SER A 317 18.58 -1.54 8.25
C SER A 317 19.06 -0.75 7.04
N THR A 318 18.71 -1.20 5.84
CA THR A 318 19.10 -0.49 4.60
C THR A 318 18.62 0.98 4.56
N HIS A 319 17.56 1.32 5.26
CA HIS A 319 17.05 2.69 5.33
C HIS A 319 17.92 3.63 6.16
N ILE A 320 18.68 3.10 7.14
CA ILE A 320 19.52 3.95 8.00
C ILE A 320 20.61 4.69 7.18
N PHE A 321 21.14 4.04 6.14
CA PHE A 321 22.18 4.66 5.29
C PHE A 321 21.67 5.87 4.51
N ARG A 322 20.42 5.84 4.08
CA ARG A 322 19.78 7.00 3.45
C ARG A 322 19.52 8.11 4.48
N HIS A 323 19.11 7.78 5.68
CA HIS A 323 18.96 8.76 6.77
C HIS A 323 20.30 9.37 7.15
N THR A 324 21.35 8.57 7.21
CA THR A 324 22.74 9.02 7.42
C THR A 324 23.18 9.97 6.31
N HIS A 325 22.86 9.68 5.04
CA HIS A 325 23.16 10.62 3.95
C HIS A 325 22.50 11.98 4.15
N ILE A 326 21.23 12.01 4.58
CA ILE A 326 20.53 13.26 4.88
C ILE A 326 21.21 14.01 6.01
N ALA A 327 21.59 13.32 7.10
CA ALA A 327 22.30 13.90 8.23
C ALA A 327 23.65 14.49 7.81
N LEU A 328 24.45 13.73 7.05
CA LEU A 328 25.75 14.19 6.52
C LEU A 328 25.61 15.46 5.66
N LEU A 329 24.59 15.53 4.79
CA LEU A 329 24.38 16.74 3.99
C LEU A 329 23.90 17.93 4.85
N THR A 330 23.11 17.66 5.89
CA THR A 330 22.70 18.70 6.84
C THR A 330 23.88 19.25 7.62
N GLU A 331 24.78 18.38 8.12
CA GLU A 331 26.02 18.77 8.79
C GLU A 331 26.92 19.62 7.88
N LEU A 332 26.90 19.36 6.57
CA LEU A 332 27.63 20.14 5.57
C LEU A 332 26.93 21.47 5.22
N GLY A 333 25.83 21.81 5.88
CA GLY A 333 25.10 23.06 5.65
C GLY A 333 24.29 23.09 4.34
N ILE A 334 24.03 21.93 3.70
CA ILE A 334 23.28 21.88 2.46
C ILE A 334 21.81 22.22 2.73
N PRO A 335 21.19 23.13 1.95
CA PRO A 335 19.79 23.52 2.15
C PRO A 335 18.83 22.33 2.04
N LEU A 336 17.80 22.31 2.90
CA LEU A 336 16.79 21.23 2.96
C LEU A 336 16.19 20.90 1.59
N LYS A 337 15.88 21.91 0.77
CA LYS A 337 15.33 21.71 -0.57
C LYS A 337 16.27 20.90 -1.47
N SER A 338 17.55 21.22 -1.50
CA SER A 338 18.57 20.50 -2.28
C SER A 338 18.74 19.06 -1.80
N ILE A 339 18.67 18.83 -0.47
CA ILE A 339 18.69 17.48 0.11
C ILE A 339 17.46 16.69 -0.37
N MET A 340 16.26 17.28 -0.31
CA MET A 340 15.02 16.64 -0.74
C MET A 340 15.04 16.26 -2.22
N GLU A 341 15.50 17.16 -3.09
CA GLU A 341 15.65 16.91 -4.52
C GLU A 341 16.64 15.76 -4.79
N ARG A 342 17.81 15.78 -4.13
CA ARG A 342 18.82 14.73 -4.28
C ARG A 342 18.31 13.36 -3.85
N VAL A 343 17.61 13.28 -2.72
CA VAL A 343 17.09 11.99 -2.24
C VAL A 343 15.75 11.60 -2.90
N GLY A 344 15.05 12.51 -3.58
CA GLY A 344 13.76 12.26 -4.22
C GLY A 344 12.64 12.05 -3.19
N HIS A 345 12.48 12.98 -2.22
CA HIS A 345 11.38 13.00 -1.28
C HIS A 345 10.28 13.96 -1.75
N ASN A 346 9.10 13.42 -1.97
CA ASN A 346 7.89 14.21 -2.24
C ASN A 346 7.31 14.81 -0.93
N ASN A 347 7.37 14.05 0.16
CA ASN A 347 6.92 14.51 1.48
C ASN A 347 8.12 14.97 2.30
N PRO A 348 8.19 16.25 2.72
CA PRO A 348 9.30 16.80 3.48
C PRO A 348 9.44 16.19 4.88
N GLN A 349 8.37 15.60 5.44
CA GLN A 349 8.28 15.23 6.85
C GLN A 349 9.46 14.37 7.34
N THR A 350 9.90 13.38 6.54
CA THR A 350 11.01 12.49 6.91
C THR A 350 12.33 13.22 6.85
N THR A 351 12.60 13.99 5.79
CA THR A 351 13.83 14.78 5.66
C THR A 351 13.88 15.87 6.72
N LEU A 352 12.76 16.57 6.91
CA LEU A 352 12.64 17.63 7.91
C LEU A 352 12.91 17.13 9.34
N SER A 353 12.39 15.92 9.69
CA SER A 353 12.62 15.37 11.03
C SER A 353 14.08 15.03 11.32
N ILE A 354 14.85 14.66 10.31
CA ILE A 354 16.30 14.43 10.47
C ILE A 354 17.04 15.76 10.46
N TYR A 355 16.69 16.63 9.52
CA TYR A 355 17.27 17.96 9.37
C TYR A 355 17.16 18.78 10.67
N SER A 356 15.95 18.84 11.26
CA SER A 356 15.72 19.57 12.53
C SER A 356 16.54 18.98 13.67
N HIS A 357 16.62 17.64 13.77
CA HIS A 357 17.38 17.00 14.83
C HIS A 357 18.89 17.33 14.73
N VAL A 358 19.48 17.24 13.53
CA VAL A 358 20.90 17.55 13.28
C VAL A 358 21.17 19.04 13.54
N THR A 359 20.29 19.94 13.08
CA THR A 359 20.45 21.38 13.29
C THR A 359 20.27 21.78 14.76
N GLU A 360 19.43 21.10 15.53
CA GLU A 360 19.35 21.28 17.00
C GLU A 360 20.63 20.86 17.69
N GLU A 361 21.28 19.76 17.27
CA GLU A 361 22.57 19.32 17.81
C GLU A 361 23.68 20.30 17.43
N MET A 362 23.72 20.78 16.17
CA MET A 362 24.66 21.82 15.72
C MET A 362 24.46 23.12 16.50
N SER A 363 23.24 23.48 16.87
CA SER A 363 22.92 24.69 17.61
C SER A 363 23.45 24.67 19.05
N LYS A 364 23.56 23.51 19.68
CA LYS A 364 24.16 23.38 21.01
C LYS A 364 25.65 23.83 21.03
N ASN A 365 26.34 23.65 19.92
CA ASN A 365 27.74 24.02 19.76
C ASN A 365 27.95 25.45 19.24
N ILE A 366 26.86 26.21 18.99
CA ILE A 366 27.00 27.62 18.51
C ILE A 366 27.69 28.49 19.53
N ILE A 367 27.37 28.35 20.81
CA ILE A 367 27.97 29.18 21.88
C ILE A 367 29.47 28.89 21.98
N GLU A 368 29.88 27.62 21.91
CA GLU A 368 31.28 27.22 21.93
C GLU A 368 32.01 27.82 20.74
N LYS A 369 31.46 27.72 19.54
CA LYS A 369 32.04 28.31 18.32
C LYS A 369 32.06 29.83 18.33
N LEU A 370 31.05 30.48 18.90
CA LEU A 370 31.04 31.94 19.04
C LEU A 370 32.11 32.41 20.03
N ASN A 371 32.38 31.64 21.07
CA ASN A 371 33.45 31.94 22.04
C ASN A 371 34.85 31.76 21.42
N GLU A 372 34.99 31.03 20.32
CA GLU A 372 36.26 30.87 19.59
C GLU A 372 36.51 32.00 18.59
N ILE A 373 35.52 32.87 18.32
CA ILE A 373 35.66 34.00 17.40
C ILE A 373 36.26 35.18 18.14
N ASP A 374 37.48 35.45 17.86
CA ASP A 374 38.14 36.71 18.28
C ASP A 374 37.85 37.79 17.22
N LEU A 375 36.97 38.74 17.56
CA LEU A 375 36.58 39.84 16.67
C LEU A 375 37.51 41.05 16.74
N LEU A 376 38.54 41.02 17.61
CA LEU A 376 39.41 42.14 17.88
C LEU A 376 40.86 41.91 17.45
N ASN A 377 41.21 40.77 16.87
CA ASN A 377 42.52 40.47 16.30
C ASN A 377 42.47 40.29 14.78
#